data_c3c004d0702f46522dedaf4fafaee3b4
#
_entry.id   c3c004d0702f46522dedaf4fafaee3b4
#
_cell.length_a   1.000
_cell.length_b   1.000
_cell.length_c   1.000
_cell.angle_alpha   90.00
_cell.angle_beta   90.00
_cell.angle_gamma   90.00
#
_symmetry.space_group_name_H-M   'P 1'
#
loop_
_entity.id
_entity.type
_entity.pdbx_description
1 polymer ?
#
loop_
_entity_poly.entity_id
_entity_poly.type
_entity_poly.pdbx_seq_one_letter_code
_entity_poly.pdbx_strand_id
1 'polypeptide(L)'
;MNTNGLLIVDDHPVYREALTEKLGADFAPLGVRVAGAASADDGLEILAKDHLRWTVLLDIQMPGLSGLAVIKTFKSQPQVGHVVAISGLDEKLWEPRSVNAGASLFLSKNHTSQFIFRKLDMLIRGSNAQAPAPEMDPPMPSFRLTERQREVLNLIAQGHPNKIIAHFLEISEQTVKIHINQIFKELRVFNRTQAVLRAQKSSLL
;
A
#
# COMPACT_ATOMS: atom_id res chain seq x y z
N MET A 1 -26.58 12.48 -9.04
CA MET A 1 -26.11 12.88 -7.70
C MET A 1 -25.15 11.79 -7.21
N ASN A 2 -23.96 12.17 -6.74
CA ASN A 2 -23.00 11.21 -6.20
C ASN A 2 -23.59 10.61 -4.93
N THR A 3 -23.78 9.29 -4.92
CA THR A 3 -24.32 8.57 -3.76
C THR A 3 -23.24 7.88 -2.94
N ASN A 4 -22.04 7.76 -3.51
CA ASN A 4 -20.90 7.05 -2.90
C ASN A 4 -19.70 7.97 -2.69
N GLY A 5 -18.99 7.76 -1.59
CA GLY A 5 -17.74 8.40 -1.25
C GLY A 5 -16.63 7.39 -0.96
N LEU A 6 -15.39 7.77 -1.22
CA LEU A 6 -14.16 7.09 -0.79
C LEU A 6 -13.39 8.05 0.13
N LEU A 7 -13.21 7.65 1.38
CA LEU A 7 -12.40 8.37 2.36
C LEU A 7 -11.07 7.65 2.56
N ILE A 8 -9.96 8.35 2.35
CA ILE A 8 -8.61 7.86 2.56
C ILE A 8 -8.10 8.44 3.87
N VAL A 9 -7.82 7.59 4.85
CA VAL A 9 -7.31 8.00 6.17
C VAL A 9 -5.89 7.47 6.34
N ASP A 10 -4.91 8.36 6.32
CA ASP A 10 -3.48 8.03 6.38
C ASP A 10 -2.70 9.22 6.95
N ASP A 11 -1.83 9.00 7.92
CA ASP A 11 -1.02 10.05 8.55
C ASP A 11 0.21 10.46 7.72
N HIS A 12 0.56 9.67 6.67
CA HIS A 12 1.66 9.98 5.75
C HIS A 12 1.22 10.97 4.66
N PRO A 13 1.59 12.25 4.71
CA PRO A 13 1.02 13.27 3.82
C PRO A 13 1.25 12.95 2.33
N VAL A 14 2.48 12.60 1.96
CA VAL A 14 2.83 12.34 0.55
C VAL A 14 2.04 11.15 -0.02
N TYR A 15 1.88 10.07 0.75
CA TYR A 15 1.13 8.91 0.32
C TYR A 15 -0.36 9.23 0.20
N ARG A 16 -0.93 9.90 1.21
CA ARG A 16 -2.33 10.32 1.23
C ARG A 16 -2.66 11.21 0.05
N GLU A 17 -1.88 12.27 -0.18
CA GLU A 17 -2.09 13.23 -1.28
C GLU A 17 -2.02 12.55 -2.64
N ALA A 18 -0.95 11.79 -2.91
CA ALA A 18 -0.77 11.09 -4.17
C ALA A 18 -1.90 10.08 -4.44
N LEU A 19 -2.35 9.35 -3.40
CA LEU A 19 -3.41 8.36 -3.56
C LEU A 19 -4.78 9.04 -3.72
N THR A 20 -5.03 10.15 -3.00
CA THR A 20 -6.28 10.93 -3.12
C THR A 20 -6.39 11.55 -4.51
N GLU A 21 -5.32 12.12 -5.03
CA GLU A 21 -5.29 12.68 -6.39
C GLU A 21 -5.53 11.59 -7.44
N LYS A 22 -4.77 10.50 -7.36
CA LYS A 22 -4.86 9.41 -8.34
C LYS A 22 -6.23 8.73 -8.32
N LEU A 23 -6.73 8.33 -7.16
CA LEU A 23 -8.04 7.69 -7.05
C LEU A 23 -9.16 8.71 -7.32
N GLY A 24 -8.96 9.98 -6.99
CA GLY A 24 -9.89 11.05 -7.35
C GLY A 24 -10.10 11.14 -8.86
N ALA A 25 -9.02 11.14 -9.63
CA ALA A 25 -9.08 11.14 -11.09
C ALA A 25 -9.75 9.87 -11.64
N ASP A 26 -9.41 8.69 -11.08
CA ASP A 26 -9.94 7.40 -11.55
C ASP A 26 -11.44 7.22 -11.20
N PHE A 27 -11.90 7.74 -10.06
CA PHE A 27 -13.29 7.63 -9.60
C PHE A 27 -14.22 8.78 -10.03
N ALA A 28 -13.67 9.92 -10.49
CA ALA A 28 -14.48 11.06 -10.95
C ALA A 28 -15.48 10.69 -12.07
N PRO A 29 -15.09 9.93 -13.13
CA PRO A 29 -16.04 9.51 -14.16
C PRO A 29 -17.15 8.57 -13.64
N LEU A 30 -16.93 7.93 -12.49
CA LEU A 30 -17.86 6.99 -11.86
C LEU A 30 -18.78 7.68 -10.84
N GLY A 31 -18.64 8.99 -10.68
CA GLY A 31 -19.47 9.77 -9.76
C GLY A 31 -19.17 9.48 -8.28
N VAL A 32 -17.99 8.99 -7.92
CA VAL A 32 -17.56 8.75 -6.53
C VAL A 32 -16.74 9.95 -6.06
N ARG A 33 -17.11 10.54 -4.92
CA ARG A 33 -16.34 11.59 -4.27
C ARG A 33 -15.17 10.99 -3.51
N VAL A 34 -13.96 11.50 -3.70
CA VAL A 34 -12.77 11.07 -2.95
C VAL A 34 -12.33 12.19 -2.00
N ALA A 35 -12.03 11.84 -0.76
CA ALA A 35 -11.54 12.74 0.27
C ALA A 35 -10.39 12.10 1.05
N GLY A 36 -9.45 12.93 1.54
CA GLY A 36 -8.33 12.51 2.36
C GLY A 36 -8.43 13.10 3.78
N ALA A 37 -8.03 12.32 4.79
CA ALA A 37 -7.93 12.71 6.19
C ALA A 37 -6.57 12.32 6.75
N ALA A 38 -5.97 13.16 7.60
CA ALA A 38 -4.68 12.93 8.21
C ALA A 38 -4.76 12.11 9.51
N SER A 39 -5.95 12.01 10.08
CA SER A 39 -6.22 11.29 11.32
C SER A 39 -7.60 10.62 11.29
N ALA A 40 -7.84 9.76 12.26
CA ALA A 40 -9.17 9.17 12.45
C ALA A 40 -10.23 10.23 12.77
N ASP A 41 -9.87 11.22 13.59
CA ASP A 41 -10.79 12.29 14.01
C ASP A 41 -11.18 13.16 12.81
N ASP A 42 -10.23 13.58 11.96
CA ASP A 42 -10.50 14.30 10.73
C ASP A 42 -11.42 13.48 9.80
N GLY A 43 -11.16 12.17 9.73
CA GLY A 43 -11.99 11.26 8.96
C GLY A 43 -13.43 11.20 9.44
N LEU A 44 -13.65 11.11 10.75
CA LEU A 44 -14.97 11.12 11.36
C LEU A 44 -15.72 12.45 11.14
N GLU A 45 -15.00 13.58 11.19
CA GLU A 45 -15.58 14.89 10.87
C GLU A 45 -16.04 14.96 9.40
N ILE A 46 -15.29 14.39 8.46
CA ILE A 46 -15.69 14.34 7.04
C ILE A 46 -16.97 13.52 6.90
N LEU A 47 -17.06 12.36 7.56
CA LEU A 47 -18.24 11.51 7.52
C LEU A 47 -19.49 12.23 8.07
N ALA A 48 -19.33 13.04 9.12
CA ALA A 48 -20.44 13.75 9.75
C ALA A 48 -21.02 14.89 8.89
N LYS A 49 -20.26 15.38 7.89
CA LYS A 49 -20.64 16.56 7.10
C LYS A 49 -21.56 16.28 5.93
N ASP A 50 -21.72 15.03 5.51
CA ASP A 50 -22.59 14.68 4.40
C ASP A 50 -23.25 13.30 4.57
N HIS A 51 -24.24 13.00 3.71
CA HIS A 51 -25.03 11.77 3.76
C HIS A 51 -24.62 10.73 2.72
N LEU A 52 -23.39 10.81 2.21
CA LEU A 52 -22.88 9.84 1.26
C LEU A 52 -22.68 8.48 1.94
N ARG A 53 -22.77 7.42 1.15
CA ARG A 53 -22.33 6.10 1.59
C ARG A 53 -20.83 5.98 1.36
N TRP A 54 -20.08 5.88 2.44
CA TRP A 54 -18.63 5.91 2.39
C TRP A 54 -18.01 4.50 2.41
N THR A 55 -16.99 4.33 1.56
CA THR A 55 -15.97 3.30 1.74
C THR A 55 -14.73 3.98 2.31
N VAL A 56 -14.21 3.45 3.41
CA VAL A 56 -13.05 4.02 4.10
C VAL A 56 -11.83 3.16 3.81
N LEU A 57 -10.81 3.74 3.17
CA LEU A 57 -9.48 3.15 3.03
C LEU A 57 -8.63 3.68 4.19
N LEU A 58 -8.32 2.81 5.14
CA LEU A 58 -7.78 3.17 6.45
C LEU A 58 -6.38 2.60 6.65
N ASP A 59 -5.38 3.47 6.84
CA ASP A 59 -4.09 3.01 7.36
C ASP A 59 -4.24 2.52 8.79
N ILE A 60 -3.78 1.29 9.04
CA ILE A 60 -3.80 0.70 10.38
C ILE A 60 -2.54 0.99 11.19
N GLN A 61 -1.58 1.74 10.65
CA GLN A 61 -0.32 2.12 11.29
C GLN A 61 -0.26 3.60 11.64
N MET A 62 -1.35 4.19 12.08
CA MET A 62 -1.38 5.59 12.51
C MET A 62 -1.10 5.72 14.03
N PRO A 63 -0.45 6.82 14.48
CA PRO A 63 -0.29 7.13 15.90
C PRO A 63 -1.63 7.30 16.64
N GLY A 64 -1.67 6.93 17.92
CA GLY A 64 -2.75 7.28 18.85
C GLY A 64 -3.79 6.20 19.06
N LEU A 65 -4.34 5.55 18.06
CA LEU A 65 -5.28 4.45 18.22
C LEU A 65 -4.68 3.15 17.68
N SER A 66 -4.85 2.04 18.41
CA SER A 66 -4.42 0.74 17.88
C SER A 66 -5.18 0.45 16.58
N GLY A 67 -4.45 0.12 15.51
CA GLY A 67 -4.99 0.01 14.14
C GLY A 67 -6.27 -0.81 14.01
N LEU A 68 -6.44 -1.86 14.81
CA LEU A 68 -7.65 -2.70 14.81
C LEU A 68 -8.85 -2.03 15.51
N ALA A 69 -8.62 -1.17 16.52
CA ALA A 69 -9.69 -0.44 17.18
C ALA A 69 -10.31 0.62 16.27
N VAL A 70 -9.48 1.28 15.43
CA VAL A 70 -9.93 2.29 14.48
C VAL A 70 -10.87 1.68 13.42
N ILE A 71 -10.61 0.43 12.98
CA ILE A 71 -11.51 -0.30 12.07
C ILE A 71 -12.91 -0.37 12.67
N LYS A 72 -13.02 -0.76 13.95
CA LYS A 72 -14.32 -0.85 14.64
C LYS A 72 -15.00 0.50 14.75
N THR A 73 -14.25 1.56 15.04
CA THR A 73 -14.78 2.93 15.14
C THR A 73 -15.41 3.38 13.81
N PHE A 74 -14.71 3.21 12.69
CA PHE A 74 -15.28 3.55 11.39
C PHE A 74 -16.43 2.62 11.00
N LYS A 75 -16.33 1.33 11.28
CA LYS A 75 -17.38 0.37 10.94
C LYS A 75 -18.69 0.62 11.69
N SER A 76 -18.64 1.24 12.87
CA SER A 76 -19.85 1.60 13.64
C SER A 76 -20.57 2.85 13.11
N GLN A 77 -19.97 3.59 12.17
CA GLN A 77 -20.59 4.78 11.58
C GLN A 77 -21.69 4.37 10.58
N PRO A 78 -22.93 4.90 10.69
CA PRO A 78 -24.04 4.52 9.81
C PRO A 78 -23.79 4.77 8.32
N GLN A 79 -22.98 5.80 8.01
CA GLN A 79 -22.63 6.18 6.64
C GLN A 79 -21.59 5.26 6.02
N VAL A 80 -20.87 4.43 6.83
CA VAL A 80 -19.78 3.58 6.36
C VAL A 80 -20.30 2.22 5.91
N GLY A 81 -20.23 1.96 4.63
CA GLY A 81 -20.56 0.66 4.03
C GLY A 81 -19.42 -0.35 4.20
N HIS A 82 -18.22 0.09 3.85
CA HIS A 82 -17.03 -0.75 3.86
C HIS A 82 -15.84 -0.04 4.52
N VAL A 83 -15.06 -0.80 5.28
CA VAL A 83 -13.73 -0.39 5.76
C VAL A 83 -12.71 -1.31 5.11
N VAL A 84 -11.77 -0.73 4.40
CA VAL A 84 -10.64 -1.42 3.77
C VAL A 84 -9.39 -1.03 4.54
N ALA A 85 -8.76 -1.98 5.21
CA ALA A 85 -7.51 -1.74 5.89
C ALA A 85 -6.37 -1.69 4.88
N ILE A 86 -5.46 -0.71 5.02
CA ILE A 86 -4.24 -0.64 4.21
C ILE A 86 -3.03 -0.49 5.12
N SER A 87 -1.92 -1.14 4.78
CA SER A 87 -0.69 -1.03 5.56
C SER A 87 0.54 -1.48 4.77
N GLY A 88 1.73 -1.02 5.22
CA GLY A 88 3.02 -1.56 4.79
C GLY A 88 3.44 -2.86 5.48
N LEU A 89 2.64 -3.35 6.43
CA LEU A 89 2.92 -4.55 7.23
C LEU A 89 2.70 -5.84 6.43
N ASP A 90 3.16 -6.96 7.00
CA ASP A 90 2.99 -8.29 6.42
C ASP A 90 1.51 -8.66 6.27
N GLU A 91 1.07 -8.81 5.03
CA GLU A 91 -0.32 -9.11 4.66
C GLU A 91 -0.82 -10.39 5.30
N LYS A 92 -0.01 -11.48 5.27
CA LYS A 92 -0.39 -12.78 5.84
C LYS A 92 -0.71 -12.71 7.33
N LEU A 93 -0.05 -11.80 8.05
CA LEU A 93 -0.24 -11.62 9.49
C LEU A 93 -1.40 -10.67 9.80
N TRP A 94 -1.58 -9.62 9.00
CA TRP A 94 -2.51 -8.54 9.33
C TRP A 94 -3.86 -8.63 8.64
N GLU A 95 -3.96 -9.31 7.49
CA GLU A 95 -5.24 -9.53 6.82
C GLU A 95 -6.25 -10.25 7.73
N PRO A 96 -5.96 -11.44 8.34
CA PRO A 96 -6.93 -12.11 9.21
C PRO A 96 -7.33 -11.27 10.42
N ARG A 97 -6.39 -10.51 10.99
CA ARG A 97 -6.64 -9.64 12.15
C ARG A 97 -7.56 -8.47 11.78
N SER A 98 -7.32 -7.86 10.63
CA SER A 98 -8.11 -6.74 10.13
C SER A 98 -9.53 -7.16 9.78
N VAL A 99 -9.69 -8.30 9.10
CA VAL A 99 -10.99 -8.87 8.78
C VAL A 99 -11.77 -9.22 10.05
N ASN A 100 -11.13 -9.85 11.04
CA ASN A 100 -11.76 -10.14 12.34
C ASN A 100 -12.13 -8.86 13.11
N ALA A 101 -11.46 -7.75 12.89
CA ALA A 101 -11.82 -6.46 13.45
C ALA A 101 -12.97 -5.76 12.70
N GLY A 102 -13.43 -6.30 11.57
CA GLY A 102 -14.55 -5.80 10.77
C GLY A 102 -14.17 -5.13 9.45
N ALA A 103 -12.91 -5.20 9.03
CA ALA A 103 -12.53 -4.76 7.69
C ALA A 103 -13.15 -5.68 6.63
N SER A 104 -13.62 -5.08 5.54
CA SER A 104 -14.15 -5.81 4.38
C SER A 104 -13.02 -6.41 3.54
N LEU A 105 -11.83 -5.83 3.61
CA LEU A 105 -10.65 -6.21 2.83
C LEU A 105 -9.39 -5.64 3.51
N PHE A 106 -8.25 -6.32 3.30
CA PHE A 106 -6.92 -5.79 3.59
C PHE A 106 -6.13 -5.57 2.30
N LEU A 107 -5.41 -4.47 2.20
CA LEU A 107 -4.54 -4.14 1.09
C LEU A 107 -3.14 -3.77 1.59
N SER A 108 -2.12 -4.16 0.84
CA SER A 108 -0.77 -3.69 1.11
C SER A 108 -0.51 -2.32 0.47
N LYS A 109 0.15 -1.40 1.17
CA LYS A 109 0.65 -0.13 0.58
C LYS A 109 1.64 -0.36 -0.57
N ASN A 110 2.15 -1.59 -0.73
CA ASN A 110 3.02 -1.98 -1.82
C ASN A 110 2.25 -2.32 -3.11
N HIS A 111 0.93 -2.45 -3.07
CA HIS A 111 0.12 -2.63 -4.26
C HIS A 111 0.14 -1.38 -5.15
N THR A 112 -0.03 -1.57 -6.46
CA THR A 112 -0.16 -0.45 -7.39
C THR A 112 -1.47 0.30 -7.16
N SER A 113 -1.52 1.60 -7.45
CA SER A 113 -2.76 2.39 -7.35
C SER A 113 -3.88 1.80 -8.22
N GLN A 114 -3.55 1.18 -9.36
CA GLN A 114 -4.51 0.52 -10.23
C GLN A 114 -5.11 -0.75 -9.58
N PHE A 115 -4.31 -1.54 -8.85
CA PHE A 115 -4.82 -2.69 -8.10
C PHE A 115 -5.74 -2.23 -6.96
N ILE A 116 -5.32 -1.21 -6.21
CA ILE A 116 -6.12 -0.59 -5.14
C ILE A 116 -7.46 -0.08 -5.72
N PHE A 117 -7.42 0.65 -6.84
CA PHE A 117 -8.62 1.14 -7.52
C PHE A 117 -9.60 0.01 -7.85
N ARG A 118 -9.15 -1.07 -8.51
CA ARG A 118 -10.01 -2.21 -8.89
C ARG A 118 -10.69 -2.82 -7.67
N LYS A 119 -9.96 -3.03 -6.58
CA LYS A 119 -10.52 -3.61 -5.33
C LYS A 119 -11.56 -2.71 -4.69
N LEU A 120 -11.30 -1.41 -4.66
CA LEU A 120 -12.25 -0.42 -4.13
C LEU A 120 -13.49 -0.29 -5.02
N ASP A 121 -13.32 -0.28 -6.33
CA ASP A 121 -14.42 -0.20 -7.30
C ASP A 121 -15.40 -1.36 -7.16
N MET A 122 -14.89 -2.59 -6.99
CA MET A 122 -15.72 -3.77 -6.72
C MET A 122 -16.56 -3.61 -5.45
N LEU A 123 -16.01 -3.03 -4.38
CA LEU A 123 -16.72 -2.83 -3.12
C LEU A 123 -17.74 -1.68 -3.22
N ILE A 124 -17.37 -0.56 -3.84
CA ILE A 124 -18.19 0.65 -3.91
C ILE A 124 -19.42 0.44 -4.78
N ARG A 125 -19.26 -0.22 -5.92
CA ARG A 125 -20.34 -0.41 -6.89
C ARG A 125 -21.11 -1.70 -6.70
N GLY A 126 -20.65 -2.62 -5.86
CA GLY A 126 -21.28 -3.93 -5.68
C GLY A 126 -21.31 -4.74 -6.98
N SER A 127 -20.43 -4.42 -7.89
CA SER A 127 -20.43 -4.99 -9.22
C SER A 127 -20.09 -6.47 -9.16
N ASN A 128 -21.08 -7.33 -9.44
CA ASN A 128 -20.86 -8.58 -10.14
C ASN A 128 -20.38 -8.28 -11.57
N ALA A 129 -19.50 -7.30 -11.76
CA ALA A 129 -18.72 -7.25 -12.94
C ALA A 129 -17.96 -8.58 -12.92
N GLN A 130 -18.39 -9.45 -13.79
CA GLN A 130 -17.71 -10.66 -14.18
C GLN A 130 -16.22 -10.33 -14.14
N ALA A 131 -15.54 -10.78 -13.08
CA ALA A 131 -14.12 -10.54 -12.93
C ALA A 131 -13.54 -10.96 -14.29
N PRO A 132 -12.85 -10.09 -15.03
CA PRO A 132 -11.94 -10.61 -16.01
C PRO A 132 -11.14 -11.64 -15.22
N ALA A 133 -11.01 -12.85 -15.78
CA ALA A 133 -10.38 -14.00 -15.15
C ALA A 133 -9.21 -13.53 -14.30
N PRO A 134 -8.97 -14.11 -13.09
CA PRO A 134 -7.96 -13.61 -12.19
C PRO A 134 -6.74 -13.31 -13.04
N GLU A 135 -6.59 -12.05 -13.44
CA GLU A 135 -5.29 -11.61 -13.90
C GLU A 135 -4.45 -11.85 -12.67
N MET A 136 -3.74 -12.98 -12.68
CA MET A 136 -2.56 -13.18 -11.86
C MET A 136 -1.95 -11.81 -11.73
N ASP A 137 -1.67 -11.38 -10.49
CA ASP A 137 -0.85 -10.19 -10.24
C ASP A 137 0.04 -9.97 -11.46
N PRO A 138 -0.01 -8.81 -12.13
CA PRO A 138 0.72 -8.62 -13.37
C PRO A 138 2.09 -9.22 -13.13
N PRO A 139 2.57 -10.18 -13.96
CA PRO A 139 3.67 -11.07 -13.62
C PRO A 139 4.71 -10.22 -12.93
N MET A 140 5.03 -10.58 -11.68
CA MET A 140 5.90 -9.79 -10.78
C MET A 140 6.93 -9.10 -11.63
N PRO A 141 7.01 -7.78 -11.67
CA PRO A 141 7.83 -7.09 -12.65
C PRO A 141 9.16 -7.80 -12.68
N SER A 142 9.56 -8.34 -13.83
CA SER A 142 10.84 -9.01 -13.97
C SER A 142 11.90 -7.95 -13.73
N PHE A 143 12.34 -7.86 -12.49
CA PHE A 143 13.36 -6.89 -12.09
C PHE A 143 14.64 -7.22 -12.87
N ARG A 144 15.07 -6.30 -13.70
CA ARG A 144 16.30 -6.46 -14.51
C ARG A 144 17.51 -5.99 -13.71
N LEU A 145 17.82 -6.73 -12.66
CA LEU A 145 19.08 -6.51 -11.97
C LEU A 145 20.23 -7.07 -12.81
N THR A 146 21.29 -6.27 -12.98
CA THR A 146 22.53 -6.76 -13.54
C THR A 146 23.16 -7.79 -12.61
N GLU A 147 24.08 -8.62 -13.12
CA GLU A 147 24.79 -9.61 -12.30
C GLU A 147 25.44 -8.97 -11.08
N ARG A 148 26.08 -7.82 -11.27
CA ARG A 148 26.71 -7.07 -10.19
C ARG A 148 25.73 -6.54 -9.16
N GLN A 149 24.55 -6.12 -9.56
CA GLN A 149 23.49 -5.71 -8.65
C GLN A 149 22.93 -6.89 -7.86
N ARG A 150 22.86 -8.09 -8.45
CA ARG A 150 22.43 -9.31 -7.73
C ARG A 150 23.46 -9.72 -6.67
N GLU A 151 24.75 -9.64 -6.97
CA GLU A 151 25.81 -9.89 -5.99
C GLU A 151 25.71 -8.93 -4.80
N VAL A 152 25.57 -7.62 -5.08
CA VAL A 152 25.36 -6.62 -4.04
C VAL A 152 24.10 -6.91 -3.23
N LEU A 153 22.99 -7.27 -3.86
CA LEU A 153 21.73 -7.59 -3.19
C LEU A 153 21.85 -8.84 -2.29
N ASN A 154 22.55 -9.88 -2.74
CA ASN A 154 22.82 -11.07 -1.93
C ASN A 154 23.61 -10.73 -0.66
N LEU A 155 24.67 -9.92 -0.79
CA LEU A 155 25.48 -9.50 0.37
C LEU A 155 24.67 -8.56 1.31
N ILE A 156 23.77 -7.76 0.75
CA ILE A 156 22.78 -6.99 1.54
C ILE A 156 21.88 -7.91 2.34
N ALA A 157 21.38 -8.97 1.74
CA ALA A 157 20.48 -9.93 2.40
C ALA A 157 21.18 -10.70 3.53
N GLN A 158 22.49 -10.94 3.40
CA GLN A 158 23.33 -11.52 4.45
C GLN A 158 23.66 -10.53 5.58
N GLY A 159 23.23 -9.28 5.49
CA GLY A 159 23.42 -8.27 6.53
C GLY A 159 24.76 -7.50 6.46
N HIS A 160 25.58 -7.69 5.44
CA HIS A 160 26.90 -7.07 5.35
C HIS A 160 26.83 -5.55 5.15
N PRO A 161 27.53 -4.72 5.92
CA PRO A 161 27.61 -3.28 5.71
C PRO A 161 28.36 -2.95 4.40
N ASN A 162 28.14 -1.75 3.84
CA ASN A 162 28.69 -1.34 2.55
C ASN A 162 30.22 -1.49 2.46
N LYS A 163 30.94 -1.23 3.54
CA LYS A 163 32.40 -1.41 3.62
C LYS A 163 32.81 -2.85 3.38
N ILE A 164 32.09 -3.80 3.94
CA ILE A 164 32.37 -5.24 3.77
C ILE A 164 31.97 -5.70 2.37
N ILE A 165 30.83 -5.21 1.84
CA ILE A 165 30.42 -5.46 0.45
C ILE A 165 31.47 -4.95 -0.54
N ALA A 166 31.98 -3.74 -0.31
CA ALA A 166 33.02 -3.14 -1.12
C ALA A 166 34.31 -4.02 -1.15
N HIS A 167 34.68 -4.55 0.01
CA HIS A 167 35.83 -5.46 0.13
C HIS A 167 35.60 -6.79 -0.61
N PHE A 168 34.44 -7.44 -0.41
CA PHE A 168 34.13 -8.71 -1.09
C PHE A 168 34.06 -8.59 -2.61
N LEU A 169 33.62 -7.43 -3.08
CA LEU A 169 33.41 -7.20 -4.50
C LEU A 169 34.58 -6.44 -5.18
N GLU A 170 35.64 -6.12 -4.42
CA GLU A 170 36.82 -5.37 -4.89
C GLU A 170 36.47 -4.04 -5.59
N ILE A 171 35.50 -3.30 -5.03
CA ILE A 171 35.02 -1.99 -5.52
C ILE A 171 35.01 -0.96 -4.39
N SER A 172 34.88 0.31 -4.72
CA SER A 172 34.74 1.36 -3.70
C SER A 172 33.39 1.31 -2.98
N GLU A 173 33.35 1.77 -1.72
CA GLU A 173 32.06 1.94 -1.00
C GLU A 173 31.11 2.88 -1.75
N GLN A 174 31.64 3.85 -2.49
CA GLN A 174 30.84 4.75 -3.31
C GLN A 174 30.17 4.00 -4.45
N THR A 175 30.86 3.06 -5.08
CA THR A 175 30.32 2.20 -6.13
C THR A 175 29.22 1.28 -5.57
N VAL A 176 29.42 0.74 -4.35
CA VAL A 176 28.36 -0.03 -3.65
C VAL A 176 27.11 0.81 -3.44
N LYS A 177 27.24 2.06 -2.97
CA LYS A 177 26.11 2.98 -2.80
C LYS A 177 25.36 3.25 -4.12
N ILE A 178 26.09 3.38 -5.23
CA ILE A 178 25.49 3.55 -6.56
C ILE A 178 24.64 2.31 -6.93
N HIS A 179 25.19 1.11 -6.75
CA HIS A 179 24.46 -0.12 -7.02
C HIS A 179 23.23 -0.26 -6.12
N ILE A 180 23.34 0.06 -4.82
CA ILE A 180 22.21 0.04 -3.88
C ILE A 180 21.10 0.99 -4.33
N ASN A 181 21.43 2.21 -4.73
CA ASN A 181 20.44 3.17 -5.22
C ASN A 181 19.74 2.67 -6.50
N GLN A 182 20.48 2.05 -7.40
CA GLN A 182 19.92 1.44 -8.61
C GLN A 182 19.03 0.25 -8.29
N ILE A 183 19.44 -0.62 -7.34
CA ILE A 183 18.64 -1.73 -6.84
C ILE A 183 17.33 -1.20 -6.22
N PHE A 184 17.40 -0.17 -5.39
CA PHE A 184 16.20 0.42 -4.76
C PHE A 184 15.23 0.97 -5.81
N LYS A 185 15.77 1.64 -6.84
CA LYS A 185 14.97 2.16 -7.96
C LYS A 185 14.31 1.02 -8.75
N GLU A 186 15.07 -0.01 -9.09
CA GLU A 186 14.58 -1.16 -9.86
C GLU A 186 13.52 -1.96 -9.07
N LEU A 187 13.78 -2.22 -7.79
CA LEU A 187 12.86 -2.93 -6.89
C LEU A 187 11.70 -2.05 -6.42
N ARG A 188 11.72 -0.73 -6.72
CA ARG A 188 10.75 0.27 -6.26
C ARG A 188 10.60 0.27 -4.75
N VAL A 189 11.72 0.35 -4.04
CA VAL A 189 11.80 0.38 -2.57
C VAL A 189 12.63 1.57 -2.10
N PHE A 190 12.46 1.95 -0.83
CA PHE A 190 13.07 3.16 -0.28
C PHE A 190 14.19 2.87 0.73
N ASN A 191 14.35 1.62 1.18
CA ASN A 191 15.37 1.26 2.15
C ASN A 191 15.84 -0.18 1.97
N ARG A 192 16.95 -0.49 2.69
CA ARG A 192 17.64 -1.78 2.64
C ARG A 192 16.76 -2.96 3.05
N THR A 193 15.99 -2.80 4.12
CA THR A 193 15.10 -3.85 4.64
C THR A 193 14.01 -4.19 3.61
N GLN A 194 13.40 -3.16 3.02
CA GLN A 194 12.43 -3.35 1.94
C GLN A 194 13.02 -4.03 0.71
N ALA A 195 14.29 -3.71 0.37
CA ALA A 195 14.97 -4.35 -0.76
C ALA A 195 15.12 -5.85 -0.55
N VAL A 196 15.54 -6.28 0.64
CA VAL A 196 15.68 -7.71 0.99
C VAL A 196 14.32 -8.42 0.96
N LEU A 197 13.31 -7.86 1.61
CA LEU A 197 11.96 -8.44 1.65
C LEU A 197 11.35 -8.54 0.24
N ARG A 198 11.55 -7.51 -0.59
CA ARG A 198 11.07 -7.50 -1.97
C ARG A 198 11.76 -8.55 -2.82
N ALA A 199 13.08 -8.67 -2.67
CA ALA A 199 13.90 -9.63 -3.40
C ALA A 199 13.52 -11.09 -3.06
N GLN A 200 13.28 -11.39 -1.77
CA GLN A 200 12.80 -12.69 -1.31
C GLN A 200 11.42 -13.04 -1.90
N LYS A 201 10.47 -12.07 -1.88
CA LYS A 201 9.13 -12.27 -2.47
C LYS A 201 9.17 -12.47 -3.99
N SER A 202 10.20 -11.97 -4.67
CA SER A 202 10.34 -12.01 -6.13
C SER A 202 11.27 -13.12 -6.61
N SER A 203 11.69 -14.03 -5.73
CA SER A 203 12.64 -15.12 -6.04
C SER A 203 13.94 -14.63 -6.70
N LEU A 204 14.42 -13.46 -6.27
CA LEU A 204 15.71 -12.88 -6.69
C LEU A 204 16.84 -13.25 -5.73
N LEU A 205 16.50 -13.83 -4.58
CA LEU A 205 17.38 -14.34 -3.52
C LEU A 205 17.04 -15.79 -3.23
#